data_1dabddb3e5f0edf74ca2ddc4304e865a
#
_entry.id   1dabddb3e5f0edf74ca2ddc4304e865a
#
_cell.length_a   1.000
_cell.length_b   1.000
_cell.length_c   1.000
_cell.angle_alpha   90.00
_cell.angle_beta   90.00
_cell.angle_gamma   90.00
#
_symmetry.space_group_name_H-M   'P 1'
#
loop_
_entity.id
_entity.type
_entity.pdbx_description
1 polymer ?
#
loop_
_entity_poly.entity_id
_entity_poly.type
_entity_poly.pdbx_seq_one_letter_code
_entity_poly.pdbx_strand_id
1 'polypeptide(L)'
;MANNENQNQNQLQIQLRPELADGKYTNLAMIGHNPSEFLIDFIFAAPGMPQAPVVSRVIMSPENAKKLLFALTDNIKKYEAQFGEIAPRAGKSAN
;
A
#
# COMPACT_ATOMS: atom_id res chain seq x y z
N MET A 1 8.67 -12.49 30.29
CA MET A 1 7.45 -11.98 30.41
C MET A 1 6.89 -11.41 29.13
N ALA A 2 5.67 -11.73 28.91
CA ALA A 2 5.01 -11.28 27.70
C ALA A 2 5.09 -9.79 27.54
N ASN A 3 5.18 -9.10 28.66
CA ASN A 3 5.25 -7.66 28.61
C ASN A 3 6.47 -7.14 27.90
N ASN A 4 7.57 -7.90 27.96
CA ASN A 4 8.75 -7.42 27.28
C ASN A 4 8.54 -7.32 25.79
N GLU A 5 7.92 -8.33 25.22
CA GLU A 5 7.65 -8.26 23.80
C GLU A 5 6.69 -7.14 23.48
N ASN A 6 5.64 -7.01 24.28
CA ASN A 6 4.70 -5.95 24.04
C ASN A 6 5.34 -4.59 24.21
N GLN A 7 6.20 -4.47 25.21
CA GLN A 7 6.88 -3.21 25.43
C GLN A 7 7.82 -2.91 24.27
N ASN A 8 8.49 -3.91 23.74
CA ASN A 8 9.35 -3.68 22.59
C ASN A 8 8.54 -3.21 21.39
N GLN A 9 7.39 -3.80 21.17
CA GLN A 9 6.53 -3.34 20.08
C GLN A 9 6.04 -1.94 20.34
N ASN A 10 5.68 -1.65 21.60
CA ASN A 10 5.24 -0.31 21.93
C ASN A 10 6.34 0.70 21.78
N GLN A 11 7.57 0.26 21.95
CA GLN A 11 8.71 1.15 21.81
C GLN A 11 9.22 1.25 20.39
N LEU A 12 8.67 0.47 19.49
CA LEU A 12 9.05 0.59 18.10
C LEU A 12 8.67 1.97 17.59
N GLN A 13 9.65 2.67 17.07
CA GLN A 13 9.43 4.00 16.53
C GLN A 13 9.56 3.95 15.03
N ILE A 14 8.60 4.57 14.37
CA ILE A 14 8.58 4.63 12.93
C ILE A 14 9.26 5.92 12.53
N GLN A 15 10.29 5.80 11.71
CA GLN A 15 11.05 6.95 11.28
C GLN A 15 10.77 7.23 9.81
N LEU A 16 10.37 8.45 9.53
CA LEU A 16 10.20 8.91 8.17
C LEU A 16 11.40 9.78 7.82
N ARG A 17 12.26 9.27 6.98
CA ARG A 17 13.45 10.03 6.59
C ARG A 17 13.03 11.19 5.68
N PRO A 18 13.74 12.33 5.81
CA PRO A 18 13.33 13.52 5.06
C PRO A 18 13.23 13.32 3.55
N GLU A 19 14.11 12.50 2.98
CA GLU A 19 14.09 12.31 1.54
C GLU A 19 12.88 11.53 1.08
N LEU A 20 12.17 10.87 2.00
CA LEU A 20 10.96 10.12 1.67
C LEU A 20 9.68 10.88 2.01
N ALA A 21 9.80 12.01 2.70
CA ALA A 21 8.63 12.66 3.28
C ALA A 21 7.67 13.21 2.24
N ASP A 22 8.18 13.60 1.08
CA ASP A 22 7.33 14.13 0.03
C ASP A 22 6.42 13.06 -0.57
N GLY A 23 6.83 11.81 -0.46
CA GLY A 23 6.05 10.74 -1.04
C GLY A 23 6.16 10.67 -2.55
N LYS A 24 5.47 9.71 -3.11
CA LYS A 24 5.41 9.54 -4.55
C LYS A 24 3.96 9.29 -4.93
N TYR A 25 3.51 9.99 -5.94
CA TYR A 25 2.15 9.79 -6.43
C TYR A 25 2.11 8.59 -7.35
N THR A 26 1.18 7.68 -7.10
CA THR A 26 0.95 6.52 -7.94
C THR A 26 -0.54 6.35 -8.14
N ASN A 27 -0.90 5.83 -9.30
CA ASN A 27 -2.31 5.62 -9.62
C ASN A 27 -2.59 4.22 -10.14
N LEU A 28 -1.62 3.32 -10.02
CA LEU A 28 -1.79 1.94 -10.48
C LEU A 28 -0.88 1.07 -9.66
N ALA A 29 -1.32 -0.12 -9.31
CA ALA A 29 -0.49 -1.10 -8.63
C ALA A 29 -0.63 -2.43 -9.33
N MET A 30 0.50 -3.09 -9.56
CA MET A 30 0.52 -4.45 -10.07
C MET A 30 1.11 -5.35 -9.02
N ILE A 31 0.47 -6.48 -8.78
CA ILE A 31 0.83 -7.35 -7.69
C ILE A 31 1.07 -8.74 -8.21
N GLY A 32 2.22 -9.30 -7.84
CA GLY A 32 2.55 -10.67 -8.15
C GLY A 32 2.96 -11.40 -6.89
N HIS A 33 3.08 -12.71 -7.00
CA HIS A 33 3.48 -13.48 -5.82
C HIS A 33 4.09 -14.81 -6.23
N ASN A 34 4.83 -15.37 -5.29
CA ASN A 34 5.23 -16.77 -5.28
C ASN A 34 4.94 -17.30 -3.87
N PRO A 35 5.27 -18.56 -3.57
CA PRO A 35 4.92 -19.07 -2.24
C PRO A 35 5.57 -18.34 -1.08
N SER A 36 6.65 -17.61 -1.32
CA SER A 36 7.40 -16.97 -0.25
C SER A 36 7.17 -15.49 -0.14
N GLU A 37 6.74 -14.83 -1.22
CA GLU A 37 6.75 -13.36 -1.25
C GLU A 37 5.62 -12.82 -2.09
N PHE A 38 5.18 -11.62 -1.71
CA PHE A 38 4.36 -10.76 -2.56
C PHE A 38 5.22 -9.60 -3.05
N LEU A 39 5.02 -9.23 -4.28
CA LEU A 39 5.75 -8.14 -4.90
C LEU A 39 4.72 -7.15 -5.42
N ILE A 40 4.83 -5.91 -4.96
CA ILE A 40 3.89 -4.86 -5.33
C ILE A 40 4.63 -3.75 -6.03
N ASP A 41 4.26 -3.48 -7.27
CA ASP A 41 4.82 -2.38 -8.04
C ASP A 41 3.81 -1.25 -8.07
N PHE A 42 4.22 -0.11 -7.52
CA PHE A 42 3.42 1.11 -7.57
C PHE A 42 3.85 1.91 -8.79
N ILE A 43 2.89 2.29 -9.61
CA ILE A 43 3.15 2.77 -10.95
C ILE A 43 2.44 4.10 -11.14
N PHE A 44 3.06 4.98 -11.91
CA PHE A 44 2.41 6.20 -12.36
C PHE A 44 2.15 6.09 -13.86
N ALA A 45 0.88 6.10 -14.22
CA ALA A 45 0.46 6.04 -15.61
C ALA A 45 -0.24 7.35 -15.97
N ALA A 46 0.17 7.94 -17.07
CA ALA A 46 -0.42 9.19 -17.54
C ALA A 46 -0.70 9.09 -19.02
N PRO A 47 -1.72 9.82 -19.49
CA PRO A 47 -2.02 9.83 -20.90
C PRO A 47 -0.82 10.31 -21.71
N GLY A 48 -0.60 9.67 -22.84
CA GLY A 48 0.49 10.06 -23.73
C GLY A 48 1.83 9.49 -23.40
N MET A 49 1.97 8.80 -22.27
CA MET A 49 3.23 8.17 -21.94
C MET A 49 3.33 6.83 -22.68
N PRO A 50 4.42 6.61 -23.41
CA PRO A 50 4.58 5.31 -24.07
C PRO A 50 4.83 4.18 -23.06
N GLN A 51 5.37 4.51 -21.92
CA GLN A 51 5.63 3.54 -20.84
C GLN A 51 5.26 4.17 -19.54
N ALA A 52 4.66 3.36 -18.65
CA ALA A 52 4.31 3.81 -17.32
C ALA A 52 5.40 3.36 -16.35
N PRO A 53 6.10 4.30 -15.72
CA PRO A 53 7.20 3.91 -14.85
C PRO A 53 6.73 3.31 -13.54
N VAL A 54 7.47 2.33 -13.07
CA VAL A 54 7.34 1.84 -11.70
C VAL A 54 8.07 2.84 -10.81
N VAL A 55 7.34 3.47 -9.91
CA VAL A 55 7.96 4.45 -9.01
C VAL A 55 8.45 3.80 -7.73
N SER A 56 7.91 2.67 -7.36
CA SER A 56 8.39 1.97 -6.17
C SER A 56 7.99 0.51 -6.25
N ARG A 57 8.92 -0.36 -5.91
CA ARG A 57 8.67 -1.79 -5.84
C ARG A 57 8.86 -2.23 -4.40
N VAL A 58 7.89 -2.93 -3.86
CA VAL A 58 7.92 -3.38 -2.48
C VAL A 58 7.74 -4.89 -2.46
N ILE A 59 8.55 -5.54 -1.64
CA ILE A 59 8.50 -6.99 -1.48
C ILE A 59 8.18 -7.28 -0.02
N MET A 60 7.23 -8.17 0.22
CA MET A 60 6.85 -8.49 1.57
C MET A 60 6.45 -9.95 1.69
N SER A 61 6.46 -10.45 2.91
CA SER A 61 6.00 -11.82 3.16
C SER A 61 4.50 -11.92 2.93
N PRO A 62 4.00 -13.15 2.70
CA PRO A 62 2.55 -13.34 2.59
C PRO A 62 1.79 -12.86 3.82
N GLU A 63 2.35 -13.08 5.02
CA GLU A 63 1.71 -12.60 6.23
C GLU A 63 1.58 -11.08 6.24
N ASN A 64 2.61 -10.39 5.82
CA ASN A 64 2.57 -8.94 5.80
C ASN A 64 1.64 -8.42 4.72
N ALA A 65 1.54 -9.12 3.60
CA ALA A 65 0.58 -8.75 2.57
C ALA A 65 -0.85 -8.84 3.12
N LYS A 66 -1.13 -9.86 3.91
CA LYS A 66 -2.44 -10.02 4.50
C LYS A 66 -2.72 -8.92 5.52
N LYS A 67 -1.71 -8.56 6.31
CA LYS A 67 -1.87 -7.46 7.25
C LYS A 67 -2.12 -6.14 6.52
N LEU A 68 -1.43 -5.93 5.41
CA LEU A 68 -1.66 -4.73 4.62
C LEU A 68 -3.09 -4.68 4.11
N LEU A 69 -3.61 -5.80 3.63
CA LEU A 69 -4.98 -5.85 3.16
C LEU A 69 -5.95 -5.41 4.27
N PHE A 70 -5.78 -5.97 5.47
CA PHE A 70 -6.68 -5.62 6.56
C PHE A 70 -6.55 -4.16 6.96
N ALA A 71 -5.32 -3.66 7.02
CA ALA A 71 -5.10 -2.27 7.40
C ALA A 71 -5.69 -1.32 6.37
N LEU A 72 -5.52 -1.63 5.09
CA LEU A 72 -6.07 -0.80 4.04
C LEU A 72 -7.59 -0.85 4.04
N THR A 73 -8.15 -2.04 4.21
CA THR A 73 -9.59 -2.20 4.28
C THR A 73 -10.17 -1.36 5.42
N ASP A 74 -9.53 -1.41 6.58
CA ASP A 74 -10.00 -0.66 7.73
C ASP A 74 -9.97 0.85 7.47
N ASN A 75 -8.90 1.32 6.86
CA ASN A 75 -8.78 2.74 6.56
C ASN A 75 -9.77 3.19 5.51
N ILE A 76 -10.03 2.36 4.52
CA ILE A 76 -11.04 2.69 3.51
C ILE A 76 -12.41 2.82 4.17
N LYS A 77 -12.72 1.92 5.10
CA LYS A 77 -14.01 2.01 5.81
C LYS A 77 -14.12 3.31 6.59
N LYS A 78 -13.04 3.71 7.25
CA LYS A 78 -13.04 4.96 8.00
C LYS A 78 -13.21 6.15 7.07
N TYR A 79 -12.53 6.11 5.94
CA TYR A 79 -12.67 7.18 4.95
C TYR A 79 -14.11 7.29 4.47
N GLU A 80 -14.70 6.15 4.12
CA GLU A 80 -16.04 6.16 3.56
C GLU A 80 -17.10 6.58 4.59
N ALA A 81 -16.86 6.25 5.86
CA ALA A 81 -17.78 6.70 6.91
C ALA A 81 -17.76 8.21 7.07
N GLN A 82 -16.62 8.82 6.78
CA GLN A 82 -16.47 10.26 6.97
C GLN A 82 -16.80 11.06 5.70
N PHE A 83 -16.42 10.55 4.54
CA PHE A 83 -16.49 11.31 3.30
C PHE A 83 -17.40 10.71 2.25
N GLY A 84 -17.97 9.54 2.51
CA GLY A 84 -18.83 8.91 1.54
C GLY A 84 -18.12 7.81 0.78
N GLU A 85 -18.91 7.00 0.13
CA GLU A 85 -18.42 5.82 -0.55
C GLU A 85 -17.51 6.20 -1.70
N ILE A 86 -16.39 5.49 -1.83
CA ILE A 86 -15.51 5.63 -2.96
C ILE A 86 -16.12 4.87 -4.12
N ALA A 87 -16.55 5.59 -5.13
CA ALA A 87 -17.18 4.96 -6.28
C ALA A 87 -16.12 4.63 -7.32
N PRO A 88 -16.13 3.42 -7.87
CA PRO A 88 -15.20 3.10 -8.93
C PRO A 88 -15.50 3.93 -10.16
N ARG A 89 -14.44 4.32 -10.87
CA ARG A 89 -14.64 5.02 -12.10
C ARG A 89 -15.27 4.12 -13.13
N ALA A 90 -16.14 4.69 -13.91
CA ALA A 90 -16.75 3.95 -14.99
C ALA A 90 -15.68 3.40 -15.92
N GLY A 91 -15.89 2.27 -16.37
CA GLY A 91 -15.00 1.66 -17.29
C GLY A 91 -13.76 1.14 -16.67
N LYS A 92 -13.76 1.23 -15.60
CA LYS A 92 -12.68 0.71 -15.14
C LYS A 92 -12.66 -0.56 -15.15
N SER A 93 -13.04 -0.43 -15.53
CA SER A 93 -13.06 -1.17 -15.80
C SER A 93 -12.31 -1.90 -16.34
N ALA A 94 -12.13 -1.91 -16.38
CA ALA A 94 -11.46 -2.45 -16.92
C ALA A 94 -10.62 -2.97 -16.54
N ASN A 95 -10.80 -3.06 -16.18
CA ASN A 95 -10.12 -3.32 -15.84
C ASN A 95 -9.92 -3.90 -15.81
#